data_d90d62449781e814f7c7eddac99871c7
#
_entry.id   d90d62449781e814f7c7eddac99871c7
#
_cell.length_a   1.000
_cell.length_b   1.000
_cell.length_c   1.000
_cell.angle_alpha   90.00
_cell.angle_beta   90.00
_cell.angle_gamma   90.00
#
_symmetry.space_group_name_H-M   'P 1'
#
loop_
_entity.id
_entity.type
_entity.pdbx_description
1 polymer ?
#
loop_
_entity_poly.entity_id
_entity_poly.type
_entity_poly.pdbx_seq_one_letter_code
_entity_poly.pdbx_strand_id
1 'polypeptide(L)'
;MDSGFLSKRLFCILSGLSGILGVALLMVSFAIAIGPPPDATRAELLEFGRQHYAGVLWGAWLQAVGPVFIMLFAFSLVHLAGAMQRVAGWMTLFGAAVLMTVSLIEITCYISALFPQPELMTAISLRVIAAVQHLYFIVGAPALFLPLGIILASSRILPRVFGYLALLLATAFAVLGAVFMLRLTLPASVTALAGLQALWWLAAGITLIIRSTTLSSRESPLVG
;
A
#
# COMPACT_ATOMS: atom_id res chain seq x y z
N MET A 1 -19.09 -3.29 33.02
CA MET A 1 -18.56 -3.71 31.70
C MET A 1 -17.74 -2.54 31.17
N ASP A 2 -16.43 -2.72 31.14
CA ASP A 2 -15.49 -1.62 30.95
C ASP A 2 -15.55 -1.02 29.55
N SER A 3 -15.83 0.27 29.49
CA SER A 3 -15.83 1.07 28.25
C SER A 3 -14.49 0.96 27.49
N GLY A 4 -13.38 0.74 28.20
CA GLY A 4 -12.05 0.57 27.63
C GLY A 4 -11.87 -0.74 26.83
N PHE A 5 -12.47 -1.84 27.26
CA PHE A 5 -12.39 -3.15 26.57
C PHE A 5 -13.13 -3.12 25.23
N LEU A 6 -14.35 -2.57 25.22
CA LEU A 6 -15.13 -2.41 23.98
C LEU A 6 -14.46 -1.45 23.00
N SER A 7 -13.85 -0.39 23.50
CA SER A 7 -13.11 0.58 22.69
C SER A 7 -11.91 -0.06 21.98
N LYS A 8 -11.09 -0.85 22.68
CA LYS A 8 -9.90 -1.50 22.10
C LYS A 8 -10.25 -2.57 21.07
N ARG A 9 -11.25 -3.42 21.38
CA ARG A 9 -11.72 -4.42 20.42
C ARG A 9 -12.25 -3.77 19.15
N LEU A 10 -13.06 -2.72 19.28
CA LEU A 10 -13.59 -1.97 18.14
C LEU A 10 -12.45 -1.36 17.33
N PHE A 11 -11.45 -0.78 17.98
CA PHE A 11 -10.27 -0.22 17.32
C PHE A 11 -9.52 -1.28 16.50
N CYS A 12 -9.28 -2.49 17.05
CA CYS A 12 -8.64 -3.58 16.31
C CYS A 12 -9.46 -4.01 15.07
N ILE A 13 -10.80 -4.09 15.21
CA ILE A 13 -11.69 -4.45 14.10
C ILE A 13 -11.66 -3.37 13.02
N LEU A 14 -11.84 -2.10 13.38
CA LEU A 14 -11.82 -0.98 12.43
C LEU A 14 -10.46 -0.88 11.72
N SER A 15 -9.37 -1.08 12.47
CA SER A 15 -8.03 -1.11 11.91
C SER A 15 -7.85 -2.25 10.90
N GLY A 16 -8.27 -3.46 11.24
CA GLY A 16 -8.20 -4.60 10.32
C GLY A 16 -9.05 -4.40 9.07
N LEU A 17 -10.27 -3.86 9.23
CA LEU A 17 -11.15 -3.51 8.11
C LEU A 17 -10.51 -2.44 7.21
N SER A 18 -9.83 -1.46 7.79
CA SER A 18 -9.08 -0.45 7.04
C SER A 18 -8.02 -1.09 6.14
N GLY A 19 -7.21 -2.04 6.66
CA GLY A 19 -6.23 -2.76 5.86
C GLY A 19 -6.85 -3.54 4.70
N ILE A 20 -7.94 -4.27 4.96
CA ILE A 20 -8.68 -5.04 3.96
C ILE A 20 -9.26 -4.11 2.89
N LEU A 21 -9.94 -3.04 3.30
CA LEU A 21 -10.57 -2.08 2.41
C LEU A 21 -9.53 -1.39 1.52
N GLY A 22 -8.40 -0.96 2.09
CA GLY A 22 -7.32 -0.31 1.35
C GLY A 22 -6.80 -1.18 0.21
N VAL A 23 -6.55 -2.47 0.48
CA VAL A 23 -6.11 -3.42 -0.57
C VAL A 23 -7.21 -3.70 -1.58
N ALA A 24 -8.46 -3.89 -1.13
CA ALA A 24 -9.58 -4.13 -2.03
C ALA A 24 -9.77 -2.98 -3.02
N LEU A 25 -9.71 -1.72 -2.54
CA LEU A 25 -9.78 -0.53 -3.38
C LEU A 25 -8.65 -0.48 -4.42
N LEU A 26 -7.42 -0.81 -4.02
CA LEU A 26 -6.28 -0.87 -4.94
C LEU A 26 -6.45 -1.97 -5.99
N MET A 27 -6.87 -3.17 -5.59
CA MET A 27 -7.08 -4.28 -6.54
C MET A 27 -8.19 -3.94 -7.54
N VAL A 28 -9.30 -3.35 -7.09
CA VAL A 28 -10.38 -2.89 -7.97
C VAL A 28 -9.89 -1.78 -8.89
N SER A 29 -9.08 -0.83 -8.39
CA SER A 29 -8.47 0.21 -9.20
C SER A 29 -7.68 -0.37 -10.38
N PHE A 30 -6.79 -1.33 -10.14
CA PHE A 30 -6.00 -1.96 -11.20
C PHE A 30 -6.84 -2.79 -12.17
N ALA A 31 -7.98 -3.33 -11.72
CA ALA A 31 -8.90 -4.07 -12.58
C ALA A 31 -9.72 -3.14 -13.50
N ILE A 32 -10.04 -1.92 -13.05
CA ILE A 32 -10.84 -0.95 -13.79
C ILE A 32 -9.96 -0.06 -14.68
N ALA A 33 -8.84 0.42 -14.14
CA ALA A 33 -7.90 1.26 -14.86
C ALA A 33 -6.91 0.40 -15.66
N ILE A 34 -7.41 -0.23 -16.72
CA ILE A 34 -6.57 -0.93 -17.68
C ILE A 34 -5.70 0.12 -18.38
N GLY A 35 -4.37 -0.04 -18.35
CA GLY A 35 -3.46 0.84 -19.07
C GLY A 35 -3.56 0.66 -20.59
N PRO A 36 -3.18 1.66 -21.39
CA PRO A 36 -3.08 1.51 -22.83
C PRO A 36 -2.01 0.47 -23.20
N PRO A 37 -2.09 -0.13 -24.40
CA PRO A 37 -1.03 -1.00 -24.89
C PRO A 37 0.34 -0.30 -24.85
N PRO A 38 1.43 -1.01 -24.48
CA PRO A 38 2.76 -0.39 -24.33
C PRO A 38 3.28 0.28 -25.60
N ASP A 39 2.88 -0.23 -26.77
CA ASP A 39 3.32 0.24 -28.08
C ASP A 39 2.23 1.05 -28.82
N ALA A 40 1.21 1.55 -28.09
CA ALA A 40 0.10 2.26 -28.68
C ALA A 40 0.56 3.56 -29.36
N THR A 41 0.12 3.75 -30.59
CA THR A 41 0.28 5.01 -31.32
C THR A 41 -0.52 6.14 -30.65
N ARG A 42 -0.22 7.39 -30.99
CA ARG A 42 -0.95 8.53 -30.47
C ARG A 42 -2.46 8.46 -30.73
N ALA A 43 -2.86 8.06 -31.93
CA ALA A 43 -4.28 7.93 -32.27
C ALA A 43 -4.98 6.90 -31.38
N GLU A 44 -4.32 5.77 -31.16
CA GLU A 44 -4.80 4.72 -30.24
C GLU A 44 -4.85 5.18 -28.79
N LEU A 45 -3.85 5.96 -28.31
CA LEU A 45 -3.87 6.53 -26.97
C LEU A 45 -5.02 7.51 -26.75
N LEU A 46 -5.31 8.39 -27.74
CA LEU A 46 -6.43 9.31 -27.67
C LEU A 46 -7.76 8.57 -27.69
N GLU A 47 -7.91 7.57 -28.55
CA GLU A 47 -9.13 6.77 -28.64
C GLU A 47 -9.32 5.93 -27.36
N PHE A 48 -8.25 5.33 -26.85
CA PHE A 48 -8.26 4.62 -25.57
C PHE A 48 -8.73 5.53 -24.42
N GLY A 49 -8.17 6.73 -24.32
CA GLY A 49 -8.56 7.71 -23.31
C GLY A 49 -10.03 8.11 -23.40
N ARG A 50 -10.58 8.22 -24.61
CA ARG A 50 -12.00 8.52 -24.83
C ARG A 50 -12.90 7.34 -24.43
N GLN A 51 -12.54 6.12 -24.83
CA GLN A 51 -13.31 4.92 -24.56
C GLN A 51 -13.29 4.52 -23.08
N HIS A 52 -12.16 4.70 -22.40
CA HIS A 52 -11.93 4.25 -21.01
C HIS A 52 -11.92 5.40 -20.00
N TYR A 53 -12.34 6.61 -20.39
CA TYR A 53 -12.29 7.82 -19.56
C TYR A 53 -12.85 7.62 -18.15
N ALA A 54 -14.07 7.09 -18.05
CA ALA A 54 -14.72 6.85 -16.77
C ALA A 54 -13.98 5.79 -15.94
N GLY A 55 -13.50 4.72 -16.57
CA GLY A 55 -12.73 3.66 -15.91
C GLY A 55 -11.42 4.19 -15.32
N VAL A 56 -10.68 5.01 -16.07
CA VAL A 56 -9.44 5.62 -15.60
C VAL A 56 -9.70 6.58 -14.44
N LEU A 57 -10.73 7.43 -14.51
CA LEU A 57 -11.08 8.34 -13.42
C LEU A 57 -11.49 7.61 -12.14
N TRP A 58 -12.37 6.61 -12.24
CA TRP A 58 -12.77 5.80 -11.09
C TRP A 58 -11.60 5.02 -10.52
N GLY A 59 -10.78 4.43 -11.39
CA GLY A 59 -9.57 3.74 -10.97
C GLY A 59 -8.60 4.68 -10.26
N ALA A 60 -8.38 5.88 -10.79
CA ALA A 60 -7.55 6.89 -10.15
C ALA A 60 -8.09 7.30 -8.77
N TRP A 61 -9.40 7.48 -8.64
CA TRP A 61 -10.02 7.78 -7.35
C TRP A 61 -9.81 6.64 -6.33
N LEU A 62 -10.04 5.40 -6.73
CA LEU A 62 -9.82 4.23 -5.87
C LEU A 62 -8.35 4.09 -5.46
N GLN A 63 -7.43 4.37 -6.40
CA GLN A 63 -5.99 4.37 -6.15
C GLN A 63 -5.55 5.53 -5.24
N ALA A 64 -6.27 6.65 -5.22
CA ALA A 64 -6.03 7.73 -4.25
C ALA A 64 -6.48 7.34 -2.84
N VAL A 65 -7.64 6.72 -2.72
CA VAL A 65 -8.28 6.42 -1.44
C VAL A 65 -7.69 5.16 -0.79
N GLY A 66 -7.34 4.14 -1.58
CA GLY A 66 -6.79 2.87 -1.08
C GLY A 66 -5.57 3.03 -0.17
N PRO A 67 -4.53 3.78 -0.56
CA PRO A 67 -3.35 4.02 0.28
C PRO A 67 -3.64 4.75 1.59
N VAL A 68 -4.68 5.60 1.65
CA VAL A 68 -5.11 6.24 2.90
C VAL A 68 -5.50 5.17 3.93
N PHE A 69 -6.30 4.19 3.51
CA PHE A 69 -6.71 3.08 4.38
C PHE A 69 -5.53 2.17 4.76
N ILE A 70 -4.60 1.92 3.85
CA ILE A 70 -3.35 1.18 4.17
C ILE A 70 -2.51 1.95 5.19
N MET A 71 -2.37 3.27 5.02
CA MET A 71 -1.65 4.13 5.96
C MET A 71 -2.31 4.13 7.35
N LEU A 72 -3.65 4.22 7.42
CA LEU A 72 -4.40 4.11 8.68
C LEU A 72 -4.17 2.76 9.34
N PHE A 73 -4.13 1.68 8.58
CA PHE A 73 -3.83 0.35 9.09
C PHE A 73 -2.40 0.23 9.61
N ALA A 74 -1.41 0.71 8.84
CA ALA A 74 0.00 0.73 9.27
C ALA A 74 0.18 1.53 10.58
N PHE A 75 -0.44 2.72 10.66
CA PHE A 75 -0.48 3.54 11.88
C PHE A 75 -1.07 2.76 13.06
N SER A 76 -2.19 2.09 12.84
CA SER A 76 -2.85 1.29 13.87
C SER A 76 -1.97 0.14 14.37
N LEU A 77 -1.27 -0.55 13.47
CA LEU A 77 -0.32 -1.61 13.85
C LEU A 77 0.83 -1.06 14.71
N VAL A 78 1.41 0.08 14.33
CA VAL A 78 2.46 0.75 15.10
C VAL A 78 1.93 1.19 16.47
N HIS A 79 0.72 1.75 16.52
CA HIS A 79 0.06 2.18 17.76
C HIS A 79 -0.19 0.99 18.70
N LEU A 80 -0.84 -0.05 18.20
CA LEU A 80 -1.14 -1.27 18.97
C LEU A 80 0.14 -1.96 19.48
N ALA A 81 1.25 -1.87 18.71
CA ALA A 81 2.56 -2.38 19.13
C ALA A 81 3.23 -1.55 20.22
N GLY A 82 2.68 -0.41 20.61
CA GLY A 82 3.34 0.53 21.51
C GLY A 82 4.65 1.08 20.92
N ALA A 83 4.75 1.14 19.59
CA ALA A 83 5.98 1.52 18.90
C ALA A 83 5.99 2.98 18.43
N MET A 84 4.96 3.78 18.77
CA MET A 84 4.83 5.18 18.36
C MET A 84 6.03 6.06 18.78
N GLN A 85 6.67 5.75 19.90
CA GLN A 85 7.83 6.47 20.41
C GLN A 85 9.17 5.88 19.94
N ARG A 86 9.14 4.80 19.14
CA ARG A 86 10.35 4.13 18.66
C ARG A 86 10.71 4.64 17.26
N VAL A 87 12.00 4.67 16.96
CA VAL A 87 12.50 5.05 15.62
C VAL A 87 11.85 4.20 14.54
N ALA A 88 11.70 2.88 14.76
CA ALA A 88 11.04 1.99 13.80
C ALA A 88 9.57 2.39 13.54
N GLY A 89 8.85 2.90 14.56
CA GLY A 89 7.50 3.43 14.37
C GLY A 89 7.48 4.65 13.44
N TRP A 90 8.33 5.63 13.69
CA TRP A 90 8.46 6.80 12.83
C TRP A 90 8.87 6.45 11.41
N MET A 91 9.83 5.52 11.25
CA MET A 91 10.25 5.05 9.93
C MET A 91 9.13 4.35 9.17
N THR A 92 8.29 3.56 9.87
CA THR A 92 7.10 2.93 9.26
C THR A 92 6.11 3.98 8.76
N LEU A 93 5.85 5.02 9.56
CA LEU A 93 4.94 6.10 9.17
C LEU A 93 5.50 6.92 8.02
N PHE A 94 6.81 7.16 8.02
CA PHE A 94 7.49 7.81 6.89
C PHE A 94 7.36 6.97 5.61
N GLY A 95 7.60 5.66 5.67
CA GLY A 95 7.41 4.75 4.54
C GLY A 95 5.96 4.74 4.02
N ALA A 96 4.97 4.79 4.92
CA ALA A 96 3.56 4.91 4.55
C ALA A 96 3.25 6.26 3.85
N ALA A 97 3.85 7.35 4.31
CA ALA A 97 3.73 8.65 3.66
C ALA A 97 4.38 8.67 2.27
N VAL A 98 5.53 8.01 2.09
CA VAL A 98 6.16 7.82 0.77
C VAL A 98 5.23 7.05 -0.17
N LEU A 99 4.63 5.95 0.30
CA LEU A 99 3.63 5.18 -0.48
C LEU A 99 2.49 6.09 -0.95
N MET A 100 1.94 6.89 -0.05
CA MET A 100 0.85 7.82 -0.36
C MET A 100 1.29 8.86 -1.40
N THR A 101 2.48 9.42 -1.25
CA THR A 101 3.03 10.42 -2.18
C THR A 101 3.23 9.83 -3.58
N VAL A 102 3.80 8.62 -3.67
CA VAL A 102 3.98 7.90 -4.93
C VAL A 102 2.64 7.70 -5.63
N SER A 103 1.63 7.23 -4.90
CA SER A 103 0.29 7.01 -5.42
C SER A 103 -0.35 8.30 -5.94
N LEU A 104 -0.24 9.41 -5.20
CA LEU A 104 -0.80 10.69 -5.61
C LEU A 104 -0.12 11.26 -6.86
N ILE A 105 1.20 11.14 -6.98
CA ILE A 105 1.93 11.58 -8.17
C ILE A 105 1.49 10.75 -9.38
N GLU A 106 1.43 9.42 -9.23
CA GLU A 106 1.00 8.52 -10.29
C GLU A 106 -0.40 8.87 -10.81
N ILE A 107 -1.36 9.06 -9.91
CA ILE A 107 -2.73 9.43 -10.24
C ILE A 107 -2.78 10.78 -10.95
N THR A 108 -2.04 11.77 -10.45
CA THR A 108 -1.99 13.10 -11.05
C THR A 108 -1.49 13.02 -12.48
N CYS A 109 -0.47 12.21 -12.75
CA CYS A 109 0.05 11.99 -14.10
C CYS A 109 -0.96 11.25 -14.99
N TYR A 110 -1.66 10.24 -14.47
CA TYR A 110 -2.73 9.56 -15.21
C TYR A 110 -3.87 10.50 -15.59
N ILE A 111 -4.38 11.28 -14.64
CA ILE A 111 -5.43 12.26 -14.90
C ILE A 111 -4.94 13.31 -15.90
N SER A 112 -3.72 13.80 -15.74
CA SER A 112 -3.12 14.75 -16.67
C SER A 112 -3.06 14.17 -18.10
N ALA A 113 -2.72 12.92 -18.28
CA ALA A 113 -2.64 12.28 -19.59
C ALA A 113 -4.01 12.11 -20.29
N LEU A 114 -5.14 12.19 -19.55
CA LEU A 114 -6.49 12.13 -20.13
C LEU A 114 -6.95 13.42 -20.79
N PHE A 115 -6.35 14.55 -20.43
CA PHE A 115 -6.73 15.85 -21.03
C PHE A 115 -6.01 16.04 -22.37
N PRO A 116 -6.65 16.70 -23.35
CA PRO A 116 -6.01 17.08 -24.60
C PRO A 116 -4.80 17.97 -24.33
N GLN A 117 -3.61 17.48 -24.64
CA GLN A 117 -2.37 18.21 -24.41
C GLN A 117 -1.32 17.84 -25.48
N PRO A 118 -0.25 18.65 -25.65
CA PRO A 118 0.83 18.34 -26.56
C PRO A 118 1.42 16.96 -26.30
N GLU A 119 1.83 16.24 -27.35
CA GLU A 119 2.43 14.89 -27.29
C GLU A 119 3.55 14.78 -26.27
N LEU A 120 4.41 15.80 -26.22
CA LEU A 120 5.53 15.85 -25.30
C LEU A 120 5.05 15.75 -23.83
N MET A 121 3.96 16.40 -23.47
CA MET A 121 3.42 16.39 -22.12
C MET A 121 2.85 15.02 -21.75
N THR A 122 2.15 14.36 -22.67
CA THR A 122 1.67 12.99 -22.47
C THR A 122 2.85 12.02 -22.29
N ALA A 123 3.87 12.11 -23.13
CA ALA A 123 5.08 11.26 -23.01
C ALA A 123 5.82 11.52 -21.69
N ILE A 124 5.91 12.79 -21.23
CA ILE A 124 6.51 13.12 -19.94
C ILE A 124 5.69 12.49 -18.80
N SER A 125 4.37 12.65 -18.81
CA SER A 125 3.50 12.07 -17.77
C SER A 125 3.68 10.56 -17.65
N LEU A 126 3.70 9.83 -18.76
CA LEU A 126 3.92 8.38 -18.75
C LEU A 126 5.32 7.98 -18.23
N ARG A 127 6.35 8.75 -18.57
CA ARG A 127 7.71 8.52 -18.04
C ARG A 127 7.81 8.82 -16.55
N VAL A 128 7.11 9.85 -16.07
CA VAL A 128 7.05 10.17 -14.64
C VAL A 128 6.36 9.03 -13.89
N ILE A 129 5.26 8.47 -14.41
CA ILE A 129 4.59 7.31 -13.81
C ILE A 129 5.60 6.15 -13.66
N ALA A 130 6.31 5.79 -14.73
CA ALA A 130 7.30 4.72 -14.68
C ALA A 130 8.42 4.99 -13.66
N ALA A 131 8.93 6.22 -13.60
CA ALA A 131 9.96 6.61 -12.64
C ALA A 131 9.46 6.54 -11.18
N VAL A 132 8.23 7.00 -10.93
CA VAL A 132 7.62 6.99 -9.60
C VAL A 132 7.34 5.56 -9.14
N GLN A 133 6.92 4.67 -10.03
CA GLN A 133 6.77 3.24 -9.73
C GLN A 133 8.11 2.62 -9.33
N HIS A 134 9.21 2.95 -10.00
CA HIS A 134 10.54 2.51 -9.58
C HIS A 134 10.93 3.00 -8.19
N LEU A 135 10.65 4.27 -7.86
CA LEU A 135 10.88 4.82 -6.52
C LEU A 135 10.07 4.07 -5.45
N TYR A 136 8.85 3.66 -5.77
CA TYR A 136 8.08 2.82 -4.87
C TYR A 136 8.81 1.53 -4.50
N PHE A 137 9.35 0.81 -5.49
CA PHE A 137 10.03 -0.47 -5.26
C PHE A 137 11.35 -0.31 -4.53
N ILE A 138 12.12 0.74 -4.82
CA ILE A 138 13.45 0.94 -4.24
C ILE A 138 13.37 1.55 -2.84
N VAL A 139 12.46 2.49 -2.61
CA VAL A 139 12.39 3.29 -1.39
C VAL A 139 11.10 3.06 -0.62
N GLY A 140 9.94 3.21 -1.27
CA GLY A 140 8.65 3.24 -0.59
C GLY A 140 8.32 1.94 0.13
N ALA A 141 8.35 0.81 -0.57
CA ALA A 141 8.05 -0.49 0.02
C ALA A 141 9.09 -0.92 1.06
N PRO A 142 10.41 -0.83 0.82
CA PRO A 142 11.40 -1.12 1.85
C PRO A 142 11.29 -0.21 3.08
N ALA A 143 11.11 1.09 2.90
CA ALA A 143 10.97 2.03 4.00
C ALA A 143 9.73 1.77 4.88
N LEU A 144 8.68 1.19 4.30
CA LEU A 144 7.48 0.80 5.02
C LEU A 144 7.64 -0.58 5.69
N PHE A 145 8.00 -1.60 4.92
CA PHE A 145 7.98 -2.99 5.37
C PHE A 145 9.15 -3.37 6.29
N LEU A 146 10.33 -2.78 6.12
CA LEU A 146 11.49 -3.11 6.96
C LEU A 146 11.24 -2.74 8.43
N PRO A 147 10.93 -1.47 8.78
CA PRO A 147 10.68 -1.12 10.18
C PRO A 147 9.40 -1.74 10.73
N LEU A 148 8.34 -1.86 9.91
CA LEU A 148 7.11 -2.56 10.31
C LEU A 148 7.38 -4.03 10.63
N GLY A 149 8.21 -4.69 9.84
CA GLY A 149 8.63 -6.08 10.08
C GLY A 149 9.36 -6.26 11.41
N ILE A 150 10.27 -5.35 11.74
CA ILE A 150 10.99 -5.33 13.04
C ILE A 150 9.99 -5.16 14.20
N ILE A 151 9.04 -4.23 14.07
CA ILE A 151 8.00 -4.00 15.07
C ILE A 151 7.15 -5.24 15.28
N LEU A 152 6.64 -5.85 14.20
CA LEU A 152 5.75 -7.00 14.28
C LEU A 152 6.47 -8.26 14.77
N ALA A 153 7.74 -8.47 14.40
CA ALA A 153 8.53 -9.60 14.88
C ALA A 153 8.80 -9.52 16.39
N SER A 154 8.91 -8.31 16.94
CA SER A 154 9.15 -8.06 18.36
C SER A 154 7.86 -7.91 19.19
N SER A 155 6.72 -7.67 18.55
CA SER A 155 5.43 -7.48 19.21
C SER A 155 4.62 -8.79 19.27
N ARG A 156 3.52 -8.77 20.06
CA ARG A 156 2.57 -9.88 20.16
C ARG A 156 1.21 -9.61 19.50
N ILE A 157 1.12 -8.54 18.72
CA ILE A 157 -0.15 -8.13 18.09
C ILE A 157 -0.55 -9.12 17.01
N LEU A 158 0.38 -9.42 16.12
CA LEU A 158 0.25 -10.46 15.10
C LEU A 158 1.22 -11.61 15.39
N PRO A 159 0.98 -12.80 14.82
CA PRO A 159 1.99 -13.86 14.82
C PRO A 159 3.32 -13.34 14.24
N ARG A 160 4.45 -13.74 14.81
CA ARG A 160 5.78 -13.29 14.39
C ARG A 160 6.08 -13.53 12.91
N VAL A 161 5.42 -14.51 12.31
CA VAL A 161 5.54 -14.80 10.87
C VAL A 161 5.22 -13.58 10.02
N PHE A 162 4.26 -12.74 10.40
CA PHE A 162 3.96 -11.50 9.68
C PHE A 162 5.12 -10.51 9.69
N GLY A 163 5.85 -10.43 10.80
CA GLY A 163 7.06 -9.63 10.89
C GLY A 163 8.16 -10.14 9.95
N TYR A 164 8.42 -11.44 9.95
CA TYR A 164 9.43 -12.05 9.06
C TYR A 164 9.05 -11.93 7.58
N LEU A 165 7.78 -12.13 7.25
CA LEU A 165 7.29 -11.94 5.88
C LEU A 165 7.41 -10.48 5.43
N ALA A 166 7.16 -9.52 6.31
CA ALA A 166 7.36 -8.10 6.01
C ALA A 166 8.85 -7.79 5.75
N LEU A 167 9.78 -8.35 6.54
CA LEU A 167 11.21 -8.21 6.31
C LEU A 167 11.64 -8.84 4.97
N LEU A 168 11.09 -10.00 4.64
CA LEU A 168 11.34 -10.65 3.36
C LEU A 168 10.83 -9.81 2.19
N LEU A 169 9.61 -9.27 2.28
CA LEU A 169 9.05 -8.36 1.29
C LEU A 169 9.92 -7.11 1.12
N ALA A 170 10.33 -6.47 2.22
CA ALA A 170 11.21 -5.29 2.17
C ALA A 170 12.51 -5.59 1.42
N THR A 171 13.14 -6.72 1.75
CA THR A 171 14.39 -7.13 1.11
C THR A 171 14.18 -7.47 -0.39
N ALA A 172 13.11 -8.20 -0.71
CA ALA A 172 12.79 -8.54 -2.08
C ALA A 172 12.52 -7.29 -2.93
N PHE A 173 11.75 -6.32 -2.42
CA PHE A 173 11.52 -5.05 -3.09
C PHE A 173 12.82 -4.27 -3.30
N ALA A 174 13.67 -4.15 -2.27
CA ALA A 174 14.93 -3.44 -2.36
C ALA A 174 15.88 -4.09 -3.40
N VAL A 175 16.01 -5.41 -3.38
CA VAL A 175 16.88 -6.14 -4.31
C VAL A 175 16.36 -6.04 -5.74
N LEU A 176 15.07 -6.32 -5.96
CA LEU A 176 14.47 -6.21 -7.29
C LEU A 176 14.51 -4.77 -7.80
N GLY A 177 14.19 -3.80 -6.95
CA GLY A 177 14.28 -2.38 -7.29
C GLY A 177 15.69 -1.99 -7.73
N ALA A 178 16.73 -2.40 -7.00
CA ALA A 178 18.12 -2.14 -7.37
C ALA A 178 18.52 -2.81 -8.69
N VAL A 179 18.14 -4.08 -8.90
CA VAL A 179 18.43 -4.83 -10.14
C VAL A 179 17.74 -4.18 -11.34
N PHE A 180 16.51 -3.71 -11.18
CA PHE A 180 15.72 -3.16 -12.29
C PHE A 180 15.87 -1.66 -12.46
N MET A 181 16.60 -0.96 -11.59
CA MET A 181 16.87 0.47 -11.75
C MET A 181 17.55 0.80 -13.09
N LEU A 182 18.30 -0.16 -13.65
CA LEU A 182 18.95 -0.02 -14.93
C LEU A 182 18.04 -0.33 -16.14
N ARG A 183 16.81 -0.80 -15.89
CA ARG A 183 15.85 -1.18 -16.93
C ARG A 183 14.50 -0.50 -16.64
N LEU A 184 14.02 0.29 -17.57
CA LEU A 184 12.74 1.02 -17.43
C LEU A 184 11.50 0.11 -17.58
N THR A 185 11.68 -1.17 -17.88
CA THR A 185 10.57 -2.14 -17.99
C THR A 185 10.38 -2.88 -16.67
N LEU A 186 9.16 -2.85 -16.14
CA LEU A 186 8.77 -3.62 -14.96
C LEU A 186 8.52 -5.08 -15.36
N PRO A 187 9.35 -6.02 -14.92
CA PRO A 187 9.14 -7.43 -15.24
C PRO A 187 7.97 -8.02 -14.42
N ALA A 188 7.42 -9.13 -14.91
CA ALA A 188 6.34 -9.87 -14.26
C ALA A 188 6.61 -10.19 -12.77
N SER A 189 7.88 -10.33 -12.38
CA SER A 189 8.30 -10.53 -10.99
C SER A 189 7.90 -9.38 -10.05
N VAL A 190 7.86 -8.15 -10.56
CA VAL A 190 7.42 -6.99 -9.78
C VAL A 190 5.91 -7.02 -9.54
N THR A 191 5.13 -7.39 -10.56
CA THR A 191 3.69 -7.59 -10.43
C THR A 191 3.37 -8.71 -9.44
N ALA A 192 4.11 -9.81 -9.50
CA ALA A 192 3.96 -10.90 -8.54
C ALA A 192 4.27 -10.45 -7.10
N LEU A 193 5.34 -9.64 -6.91
CA LEU A 193 5.71 -9.12 -5.60
C LEU A 193 4.66 -8.15 -5.05
N ALA A 194 4.07 -7.30 -5.90
CA ALA A 194 2.96 -6.45 -5.53
C ALA A 194 1.72 -7.27 -5.10
N GLY A 195 1.45 -8.38 -5.79
CA GLY A 195 0.40 -9.34 -5.39
C GLY A 195 0.68 -9.99 -4.03
N LEU A 196 1.91 -10.42 -3.77
CA LEU A 196 2.31 -10.95 -2.46
C LEU A 196 2.17 -9.91 -1.34
N GLN A 197 2.52 -8.67 -1.62
CA GLN A 197 2.29 -7.56 -0.70
C GLN A 197 0.80 -7.36 -0.39
N ALA A 198 -0.06 -7.40 -1.40
CA ALA A 198 -1.50 -7.28 -1.22
C ALA A 198 -2.05 -8.42 -0.35
N LEU A 199 -1.63 -9.66 -0.61
CA LEU A 199 -1.98 -10.81 0.21
C LEU A 199 -1.51 -10.66 1.66
N TRP A 200 -0.31 -10.11 1.88
CA TRP A 200 0.20 -9.84 3.21
C TRP A 200 -0.69 -8.87 3.98
N TRP A 201 -1.09 -7.75 3.36
CA TRP A 201 -1.98 -6.77 3.99
C TRP A 201 -3.35 -7.36 4.32
N LEU A 202 -3.95 -8.13 3.41
CA LEU A 202 -5.22 -8.80 3.62
C LEU A 202 -5.13 -9.79 4.80
N ALA A 203 -4.12 -10.65 4.78
CA ALA A 203 -3.91 -11.64 5.83
C ALA A 203 -3.65 -10.98 7.19
N ALA A 204 -2.87 -9.89 7.23
CA ALA A 204 -2.61 -9.13 8.46
C ALA A 204 -3.90 -8.49 9.01
N GLY A 205 -4.71 -7.87 8.15
CA GLY A 205 -5.99 -7.27 8.53
C GLY A 205 -6.97 -8.30 9.09
N ILE A 206 -7.16 -9.43 8.39
CA ILE A 206 -8.03 -10.53 8.83
C ILE A 206 -7.53 -11.09 10.17
N THR A 207 -6.22 -11.33 10.30
CA THR A 207 -5.63 -11.86 11.53
C THR A 207 -5.82 -10.90 12.71
N LEU A 208 -5.70 -9.59 12.49
CA LEU A 208 -5.93 -8.59 13.53
C LEU A 208 -7.39 -8.62 14.02
N ILE A 209 -8.35 -8.74 13.09
CA ILE A 209 -9.78 -8.86 13.44
C ILE A 209 -10.04 -10.12 14.26
N ILE A 210 -9.54 -11.28 13.83
CA ILE A 210 -9.72 -12.55 14.55
C ILE A 210 -9.12 -12.46 15.95
N ARG A 211 -7.96 -11.83 16.12
CA ARG A 211 -7.29 -11.70 17.41
C ARG A 211 -7.82 -10.55 18.28
N SER A 212 -8.76 -9.77 17.82
CA SER A 212 -9.29 -8.60 18.53
C SER A 212 -9.81 -8.95 19.93
N THR A 213 -10.47 -10.10 20.10
CA THR A 213 -10.98 -10.60 21.38
C THR A 213 -9.84 -10.94 22.36
N THR A 214 -8.82 -11.64 21.87
CA THR A 214 -7.66 -12.07 22.69
C THR A 214 -6.79 -10.87 23.11
N LEU A 215 -6.66 -9.88 22.25
CA LEU A 215 -5.88 -8.68 22.54
C LEU A 215 -6.59 -7.78 23.57
N SER A 216 -7.91 -7.74 23.55
CA SER A 216 -8.69 -6.96 24.52
C SER A 216 -8.76 -7.60 25.91
N SER A 217 -8.75 -8.92 26.02
CA SER A 217 -8.83 -9.64 27.31
C SER A 217 -7.53 -9.63 28.13
N ARG A 218 -6.38 -9.34 27.52
CA ARG A 218 -5.08 -9.37 28.23
C ARG A 218 -4.81 -8.16 29.13
N GLU A 219 -5.59 -7.10 29.04
CA GLU A 219 -5.40 -5.86 29.82
C GLU A 219 -6.41 -5.70 30.96
N SER A 220 -7.35 -6.62 31.14
CA SER A 220 -8.14 -6.63 32.39
C SER A 220 -7.22 -7.08 33.52
N PRO A 221 -6.71 -6.16 34.37
CA PRO A 221 -6.03 -6.58 35.58
C PRO A 221 -7.05 -7.38 36.40
N LEU A 222 -6.61 -8.53 36.89
CA LEU A 222 -7.32 -9.22 37.96
C LEU A 222 -7.48 -8.20 39.11
N VAL A 223 -8.63 -7.53 39.17
CA VAL A 223 -9.06 -6.84 40.36
C VAL A 223 -9.42 -7.96 41.33
N GLY A 224 -8.43 -8.40 42.07
CA GLY A 224 -8.55 -9.26 43.23
C GLY A 224 -8.37 -8.45 44.48
#